data_7c2fa7e05cd458ad0631f58822553ba4
#
_entry.id   7c2fa7e05cd458ad0631f58822553ba4
#
_cell.length_a   1.000
_cell.length_b   1.000
_cell.length_c   1.000
_cell.angle_alpha   90.00
_cell.angle_beta   90.00
_cell.angle_gamma   90.00
#
_symmetry.space_group_name_H-M   'P 1'
#
loop_
_entity.id
_entity.type
_entity.pdbx_description
1 polymer ?
#
loop_
_entity_poly.entity_id
_entity_poly.type
_entity_poly.pdbx_seq_one_letter_code
_entity_poly.pdbx_strand_id
1 'polypeptide(L)'
;MCDPHVIETVKRRMLSRRDLFRASAAGAAAVAVGGGLTARPVLAQPASRVIDLTHTLRPDFPTYFGTPQYSAEQIFNFAEHGFNLKELSINEHTGTHIDAPLHFAADGMSIDEIPVEQLVCPLVVVDIREKAAADADAQVTPEDLRAWIAAHGPIPGGACVAQLSGWQERVMGDGFRNADEDGVMHFPGFHVEAVQMLLEEADVAGVGVDTLSIDFGPSADFITHYTWLPEGRWALEAMANLDQLPPTGATLVVGAPKHQGGTGGPARLIALL
;
A
#
# COMPACT_ATOMS: atom_id res chain seq x y z
N MET A 1 15.45 15.67 19.99
CA MET A 1 15.83 17.09 19.83
C MET A 1 17.16 17.12 19.11
N CYS A 2 17.23 17.67 17.88
CA CYS A 2 18.49 17.71 17.14
C CYS A 2 19.48 18.65 17.82
N ASP A 3 20.75 18.20 17.92
CA ASP A 3 21.84 18.95 18.52
C ASP A 3 21.99 20.32 17.81
N PRO A 4 22.03 21.45 18.53
CA PRO A 4 22.25 22.79 17.97
C PRO A 4 23.50 22.87 17.09
N HIS A 5 24.52 22.06 17.38
CA HIS A 5 25.76 21.97 16.60
C HIS A 5 25.56 21.41 15.19
N VAL A 6 24.63 20.48 15.03
CA VAL A 6 24.27 19.91 13.72
C VAL A 6 23.55 20.96 12.89
N ILE A 7 22.63 21.73 13.50
CA ILE A 7 21.90 22.81 12.83
C ILE A 7 22.87 23.91 12.34
N GLU A 8 23.82 24.32 13.18
CA GLU A 8 24.83 25.30 12.82
C GLU A 8 25.76 24.81 11.69
N THR A 9 26.13 23.54 11.71
CA THR A 9 26.97 22.91 10.69
C THR A 9 26.25 22.80 9.35
N VAL A 10 24.96 22.48 9.33
CA VAL A 10 24.11 22.44 8.12
C VAL A 10 23.97 23.84 7.53
N LYS A 11 23.71 24.87 8.37
CA LYS A 11 23.65 26.28 7.92
C LYS A 11 24.96 26.76 7.27
N ARG A 12 26.11 26.36 7.82
CA ARG A 12 27.45 26.73 7.27
C ARG A 12 27.81 25.98 5.98
N ARG A 13 27.23 24.79 5.75
CA ARG A 13 27.50 23.95 4.57
C ARG A 13 26.45 24.08 3.47
N MET A 14 25.56 25.06 3.52
CA MET A 14 24.66 25.34 2.39
C MET A 14 25.52 25.77 1.18
N LEU A 15 26.01 24.77 0.44
CA LEU A 15 26.61 24.95 -0.86
C LEU A 15 25.60 25.67 -1.75
N SER A 16 25.99 26.83 -2.30
CA SER A 16 25.17 27.49 -3.28
C SER A 16 24.90 26.54 -4.45
N ARG A 17 23.76 26.65 -5.12
CA ARG A 17 23.47 25.86 -6.32
C ARG A 17 24.61 25.91 -7.34
N ARG A 18 25.37 27.02 -7.35
CA ARG A 18 26.57 27.20 -8.19
C ARG A 18 27.73 26.26 -7.83
N ASP A 19 27.93 25.98 -6.55
CA ASP A 19 29.02 25.10 -6.09
C ASP A 19 28.73 23.62 -6.35
N LEU A 20 27.42 23.23 -6.31
CA LEU A 20 27.00 21.89 -6.68
C LEU A 20 27.27 21.60 -8.18
N PHE A 21 27.00 22.57 -9.06
CA PHE A 21 27.25 22.41 -10.50
C PHE A 21 28.76 22.41 -10.86
N ARG A 22 29.59 23.05 -10.06
CA ARG A 22 31.07 23.03 -10.25
C ARG A 22 31.69 21.69 -9.83
N ALA A 23 31.17 21.02 -8.82
CA ALA A 23 31.60 19.71 -8.38
C ALA A 23 31.24 18.57 -9.37
N SER A 24 30.14 18.72 -10.12
CA SER A 24 29.67 17.73 -11.09
C SER A 24 30.44 17.73 -12.41
N ALA A 25 31.20 18.80 -12.75
CA ALA A 25 31.93 18.93 -14.00
C ALA A 25 33.33 18.27 -13.96
N ALA A 26 33.83 17.85 -12.82
CA ALA A 26 35.19 17.28 -12.66
C ALA A 26 35.23 15.73 -12.68
N GLY A 27 34.08 15.03 -12.81
CA GLY A 27 33.98 13.56 -12.69
C GLY A 27 33.90 12.77 -14.01
N ALA A 28 33.97 13.40 -15.18
CA ALA A 28 33.66 12.76 -16.45
C ALA A 28 34.89 12.43 -17.36
N ALA A 29 36.05 12.11 -16.79
CA ALA A 29 37.20 11.70 -17.61
C ALA A 29 38.05 10.66 -16.89
N ALA A 30 37.67 9.38 -16.97
CA ALA A 30 38.55 8.20 -16.97
C ALA A 30 37.73 6.91 -16.88
N VAL A 31 37.49 6.24 -18.00
CA VAL A 31 37.65 4.80 -18.17
C VAL A 31 37.50 4.46 -19.66
N ALA A 32 38.63 4.31 -20.31
CA ALA A 32 38.75 3.50 -21.50
C ALA A 32 40.09 2.78 -21.39
N VAL A 33 40.07 1.47 -21.19
CA VAL A 33 40.94 0.42 -21.74
C VAL A 33 40.84 -0.83 -20.83
N GLY A 34 40.44 -1.93 -21.40
CA GLY A 34 40.51 -3.26 -20.78
C GLY A 34 39.47 -4.22 -21.36
N GLY A 35 39.81 -4.91 -22.46
CA GLY A 35 38.95 -5.86 -23.12
C GLY A 35 38.70 -7.13 -22.30
N GLY A 36 37.55 -7.78 -22.56
CA GLY A 36 37.33 -9.18 -22.22
C GLY A 36 36.01 -9.44 -21.54
N LEU A 37 35.12 -10.12 -22.26
CA LEU A 37 33.83 -10.69 -21.85
C LEU A 37 32.70 -9.64 -21.71
N THR A 38 32.02 -9.44 -22.82
CA THR A 38 30.79 -8.68 -22.85
C THR A 38 29.64 -9.55 -22.29
N ALA A 39 29.54 -9.66 -20.96
CA ALA A 39 28.24 -9.82 -20.35
C ALA A 39 27.48 -8.52 -20.71
N ARG A 40 26.59 -8.60 -21.69
CA ARG A 40 25.64 -7.51 -21.93
C ARG A 40 24.92 -7.27 -20.61
N PRO A 41 24.96 -6.07 -20.02
CA PRO A 41 24.09 -5.78 -18.91
C PRO A 41 22.68 -6.04 -19.43
N VAL A 42 21.97 -6.97 -18.82
CA VAL A 42 20.51 -7.05 -18.95
C VAL A 42 20.04 -5.76 -18.29
N LEU A 43 19.90 -4.70 -19.07
CA LEU A 43 19.19 -3.51 -18.65
C LEU A 43 17.77 -4.02 -18.40
N ALA A 44 17.38 -4.05 -17.12
CA ALA A 44 15.97 -4.22 -16.77
C ALA A 44 15.22 -3.22 -17.64
N GLN A 45 14.30 -3.70 -18.46
CA GLN A 45 13.45 -2.80 -19.23
C GLN A 45 12.70 -1.97 -18.21
N PRO A 46 12.75 -0.63 -18.26
CA PRO A 46 11.95 0.19 -17.37
C PRO A 46 10.48 -0.22 -17.57
N ALA A 47 9.74 -0.34 -16.47
CA ALA A 47 8.30 -0.53 -16.53
C ALA A 47 7.73 0.51 -17.50
N SER A 48 6.89 0.07 -18.44
CA SER A 48 6.32 0.95 -19.46
C SER A 48 5.41 2.01 -18.85
N ARG A 49 4.83 1.70 -17.70
CA ARG A 49 3.94 2.57 -16.93
C ARG A 49 4.07 2.25 -15.44
N VAL A 50 4.08 3.30 -14.61
CA VAL A 50 4.08 3.19 -13.14
C VAL A 50 2.83 3.88 -12.62
N ILE A 51 2.05 3.20 -11.78
CA ILE A 51 0.83 3.73 -11.19
C ILE A 51 0.98 3.75 -9.68
N ASP A 52 0.67 4.89 -9.08
CA ASP A 52 0.62 5.08 -7.63
C ASP A 52 -0.75 4.62 -7.10
N LEU A 53 -0.76 3.57 -6.29
CA LEU A 53 -1.96 2.99 -5.70
C LEU A 53 -2.21 3.49 -4.27
N THR A 54 -1.74 4.69 -3.93
CA THR A 54 -1.72 5.22 -2.56
C THR A 54 -2.47 6.53 -2.46
N HIS A 55 -3.38 6.64 -1.53
CA HIS A 55 -3.99 7.92 -1.19
C HIS A 55 -3.00 8.84 -0.47
N THR A 56 -3.12 10.14 -0.71
CA THR A 56 -2.38 11.12 0.08
C THR A 56 -2.88 11.10 1.53
N LEU A 57 -1.97 10.76 2.45
CA LEU A 57 -2.25 10.79 3.87
C LEU A 57 -2.34 12.23 4.36
N ARG A 58 -3.43 12.58 5.05
CA ARG A 58 -3.72 13.91 5.57
C ARG A 58 -4.45 13.80 6.92
N PRO A 59 -4.42 14.84 7.78
CA PRO A 59 -5.04 14.78 9.11
C PRO A 59 -6.53 14.46 9.13
N ASP A 60 -7.24 14.81 8.08
CA ASP A 60 -8.67 14.57 7.88
C ASP A 60 -8.95 13.33 7.00
N PHE A 61 -7.98 12.43 6.84
CA PHE A 61 -8.22 11.18 6.13
C PHE A 61 -9.30 10.37 6.88
N PRO A 62 -10.34 9.86 6.18
CA PRO A 62 -11.36 9.08 6.84
C PRO A 62 -10.79 7.77 7.37
N THR A 63 -10.99 7.51 8.66
CA THR A 63 -10.47 6.34 9.38
C THR A 63 -11.60 5.43 9.80
N TYR A 64 -11.30 4.16 10.04
CA TYR A 64 -12.27 3.19 10.54
C TYR A 64 -12.97 3.70 11.82
N PHE A 65 -12.23 4.27 12.76
CA PHE A 65 -12.76 4.77 14.03
C PHE A 65 -13.45 6.13 13.95
N GLY A 66 -13.42 6.81 12.78
CA GLY A 66 -14.05 8.11 12.58
C GLY A 66 -13.38 9.28 13.32
N THR A 67 -12.17 9.08 13.82
CA THR A 67 -11.37 10.11 14.49
C THR A 67 -10.02 10.26 13.78
N PRO A 68 -9.42 11.47 13.75
CA PRO A 68 -8.11 11.67 13.16
C PRO A 68 -7.05 10.78 13.79
N GLN A 69 -6.29 10.05 12.96
CA GLN A 69 -5.24 9.14 13.39
C GLN A 69 -3.87 9.48 12.80
N TYR A 70 -3.76 10.62 12.15
CA TYR A 70 -2.51 11.15 11.62
C TYR A 70 -2.37 12.62 11.98
N SER A 71 -1.19 13.00 12.45
CA SER A 71 -0.79 14.40 12.60
C SER A 71 0.66 14.62 12.18
N ALA A 72 0.98 15.85 11.77
CA ALA A 72 2.30 16.24 11.33
C ALA A 72 2.63 17.64 11.89
N GLU A 73 3.52 17.71 12.88
CA GLU A 73 3.97 18.94 13.50
C GLU A 73 5.24 19.44 12.82
N GLN A 74 5.29 20.75 12.52
CA GLN A 74 6.47 21.39 11.97
C GLN A 74 7.49 21.68 13.09
N ILE A 75 8.57 20.89 13.15
CA ILE A 75 9.64 21.04 14.15
C ILE A 75 10.67 22.08 13.70
N PHE A 76 11.06 22.06 12.42
CA PHE A 76 11.96 23.03 11.82
C PHE A 76 11.39 23.54 10.51
N ASN A 77 11.52 24.84 10.24
CA ASN A 77 11.17 25.46 8.97
C ASN A 77 12.38 26.07 8.27
N PHE A 78 12.31 26.16 6.95
CA PHE A 78 13.46 26.59 6.14
C PHE A 78 13.88 28.05 6.42
N ALA A 79 12.93 28.93 6.70
CA ALA A 79 13.22 30.36 6.87
C ALA A 79 14.10 30.62 8.10
N GLU A 80 13.86 29.89 9.20
CA GLU A 80 14.57 30.07 10.46
C GLU A 80 15.76 29.14 10.63
N HIS A 81 15.68 27.92 10.06
CA HIS A 81 16.60 26.84 10.37
C HIS A 81 17.41 26.37 9.15
N GLY A 82 17.05 26.79 7.92
CA GLY A 82 17.72 26.39 6.69
C GLY A 82 17.32 24.99 6.16
N PHE A 83 16.39 24.32 6.82
CA PHE A 83 15.78 23.03 6.40
C PHE A 83 14.40 22.87 6.99
N ASN A 84 13.63 21.93 6.42
CA ASN A 84 12.31 21.59 6.93
C ASN A 84 12.35 20.20 7.57
N LEU A 85 11.67 20.04 8.72
CA LEU A 85 11.46 18.77 9.39
C LEU A 85 10.08 18.77 10.05
N LYS A 86 9.37 17.65 9.89
CA LYS A 86 8.13 17.40 10.63
C LYS A 86 8.30 16.16 11.52
N GLU A 87 7.64 16.17 12.64
CA GLU A 87 7.39 14.99 13.45
C GLU A 87 6.00 14.47 13.09
N LEU A 88 5.88 13.13 12.91
CA LEU A 88 4.64 12.49 12.53
C LEU A 88 4.16 11.62 13.70
N SER A 89 2.88 11.70 14.00
CA SER A 89 2.17 10.74 14.84
C SER A 89 1.11 10.06 13.99
N ILE A 90 1.14 8.74 13.93
CA ILE A 90 0.25 7.98 13.06
C ILE A 90 -0.10 6.64 13.69
N ASN A 91 -1.36 6.20 13.54
CA ASN A 91 -1.77 4.84 13.80
C ASN A 91 -1.36 3.95 12.61
N GLU A 92 -0.92 2.71 12.89
CA GLU A 92 -0.45 1.76 11.87
C GLU A 92 -1.47 1.51 10.76
N HIS A 93 -2.77 1.49 11.11
CA HIS A 93 -3.90 1.19 10.22
C HIS A 93 -4.62 2.47 9.78
N THR A 94 -3.86 3.39 9.14
CA THR A 94 -4.39 4.68 8.69
C THR A 94 -3.99 4.98 7.24
N GLY A 95 -4.97 5.39 6.44
CA GLY A 95 -4.77 5.66 5.02
C GLY A 95 -4.56 4.37 4.23
N THR A 96 -3.85 4.45 3.11
CA THR A 96 -3.41 3.24 2.40
C THR A 96 -2.34 2.55 3.24
N HIS A 97 -2.60 1.32 3.68
CA HIS A 97 -1.75 0.59 4.60
C HIS A 97 -1.73 -0.92 4.32
N ILE A 98 -0.81 -1.61 4.97
CA ILE A 98 -0.74 -3.07 5.02
C ILE A 98 -1.04 -3.55 6.43
N ASP A 99 -1.82 -4.62 6.55
CA ASP A 99 -1.99 -5.41 7.76
C ASP A 99 -1.04 -6.59 7.73
N ALA A 100 -0.23 -6.71 8.77
CA ALA A 100 0.58 -7.90 8.99
C ALA A 100 -0.26 -9.02 9.65
N PRO A 101 0.14 -10.30 9.54
CA PRO A 101 -0.51 -11.40 10.23
C PRO A 101 -0.73 -11.16 11.73
N LEU A 102 0.20 -10.48 12.40
CA LEU A 102 0.13 -10.15 13.82
C LEU A 102 -1.11 -9.31 14.19
N HIS A 103 -1.72 -8.61 13.22
CA HIS A 103 -2.92 -7.79 13.49
C HIS A 103 -4.09 -8.60 14.06
N PHE A 104 -4.34 -9.81 13.55
CA PHE A 104 -5.42 -10.70 14.02
C PHE A 104 -4.93 -12.09 14.45
N ALA A 105 -3.63 -12.30 14.62
CA ALA A 105 -3.06 -13.54 15.12
C ALA A 105 -2.03 -13.26 16.23
N ALA A 106 -2.26 -13.82 17.42
CA ALA A 106 -1.40 -13.56 18.60
C ALA A 106 0.07 -13.90 18.35
N ASP A 107 0.33 -14.93 17.55
CA ASP A 107 1.67 -15.42 17.20
C ASP A 107 1.96 -15.20 15.69
N GLY A 108 1.26 -14.28 15.04
CA GLY A 108 1.44 -13.94 13.63
C GLY A 108 2.75 -13.19 13.38
N MET A 109 3.23 -13.23 12.14
CA MET A 109 4.37 -12.43 11.72
C MET A 109 4.07 -10.94 11.86
N SER A 110 4.98 -10.20 12.48
CA SER A 110 4.96 -8.73 12.49
C SER A 110 5.39 -8.16 11.13
N ILE A 111 5.16 -6.87 10.89
CA ILE A 111 5.47 -6.22 9.61
C ILE A 111 6.95 -6.32 9.24
N ASP A 112 7.84 -6.31 10.21
CA ASP A 112 9.29 -6.44 10.00
C ASP A 112 9.75 -7.87 9.70
N GLU A 113 8.89 -8.86 9.92
CA GLU A 113 9.15 -10.29 9.66
C GLU A 113 8.58 -10.76 8.31
N ILE A 114 7.68 -9.99 7.67
CA ILE A 114 7.15 -10.35 6.34
C ILE A 114 8.31 -10.48 5.35
N PRO A 115 8.46 -11.65 4.66
CA PRO A 115 9.50 -11.84 3.64
C PRO A 115 9.37 -10.80 2.53
N VAL A 116 10.47 -10.11 2.20
CA VAL A 116 10.46 -9.03 1.21
C VAL A 116 10.03 -9.52 -0.18
N GLU A 117 10.23 -10.80 -0.48
CA GLU A 117 9.80 -11.44 -1.72
C GLU A 117 8.27 -11.44 -1.88
N GLN A 118 7.52 -11.45 -0.77
CA GLN A 118 6.06 -11.35 -0.79
C GLN A 118 5.56 -9.92 -1.03
N LEU A 119 6.41 -8.91 -0.80
CA LEU A 119 6.08 -7.49 -0.98
C LEU A 119 6.31 -6.99 -2.42
N VAL A 120 6.80 -7.87 -3.31
CA VAL A 120 6.93 -7.62 -4.75
C VAL A 120 6.28 -8.81 -5.47
N CYS A 121 5.04 -8.67 -5.90
CA CYS A 121 4.22 -9.78 -6.33
C CYS A 121 3.34 -9.45 -7.54
N PRO A 122 2.82 -10.44 -8.27
CA PRO A 122 1.79 -10.23 -9.27
C PRO A 122 0.55 -9.59 -8.65
N LEU A 123 -0.10 -8.67 -9.36
CA LEU A 123 -1.36 -8.04 -8.95
C LEU A 123 -2.50 -8.53 -9.82
N VAL A 124 -3.53 -9.04 -9.17
CA VAL A 124 -4.83 -9.44 -9.73
C VAL A 124 -5.86 -8.41 -9.28
N VAL A 125 -6.67 -7.88 -10.21
CA VAL A 125 -7.75 -6.95 -9.91
C VAL A 125 -9.10 -7.61 -10.23
N VAL A 126 -9.92 -7.78 -9.19
CA VAL A 126 -11.29 -8.30 -9.29
C VAL A 126 -12.26 -7.12 -9.26
N ASP A 127 -12.85 -6.82 -10.40
CA ASP A 127 -13.76 -5.68 -10.57
C ASP A 127 -15.19 -6.04 -10.16
N ILE A 128 -15.66 -5.45 -9.05
CA ILE A 128 -17.02 -5.59 -8.55
C ILE A 128 -17.80 -4.27 -8.56
N ARG A 129 -17.34 -3.26 -9.32
CA ARG A 129 -17.97 -1.92 -9.32
C ARG A 129 -19.45 -1.94 -9.64
N GLU A 130 -19.91 -2.83 -10.53
CA GLU A 130 -21.33 -2.95 -10.86
C GLU A 130 -22.14 -3.46 -9.65
N LYS A 131 -21.61 -4.44 -8.91
CA LYS A 131 -22.23 -4.95 -7.67
C LYS A 131 -22.23 -3.87 -6.59
N ALA A 132 -21.10 -3.18 -6.38
CA ALA A 132 -20.94 -2.14 -5.37
C ALA A 132 -21.80 -0.89 -5.66
N ALA A 133 -22.09 -0.61 -6.92
CA ALA A 133 -23.01 0.46 -7.29
C ALA A 133 -24.48 0.13 -6.99
N ALA A 134 -24.84 -1.17 -7.01
CA ALA A 134 -26.19 -1.64 -6.71
C ALA A 134 -26.40 -1.89 -5.21
N ASP A 135 -25.34 -2.30 -4.50
CA ASP A 135 -25.35 -2.63 -3.07
C ASP A 135 -24.06 -2.16 -2.42
N ALA A 136 -24.14 -1.26 -1.45
CA ALA A 136 -22.99 -0.75 -0.71
C ALA A 136 -22.28 -1.86 0.10
N ASP A 137 -23.00 -2.93 0.47
CA ASP A 137 -22.48 -4.06 1.23
C ASP A 137 -22.08 -5.24 0.33
N ALA A 138 -21.86 -4.97 -0.96
CA ALA A 138 -21.39 -5.97 -1.92
C ALA A 138 -20.06 -6.60 -1.48
N GLN A 139 -19.90 -7.87 -1.77
CA GLN A 139 -18.70 -8.61 -1.41
C GLN A 139 -18.12 -9.34 -2.62
N VAL A 140 -16.79 -9.47 -2.68
CA VAL A 140 -16.15 -10.44 -3.58
C VAL A 140 -16.50 -11.83 -3.10
N THR A 141 -17.14 -12.62 -3.94
CA THR A 141 -17.57 -14.00 -3.62
C THR A 141 -16.72 -15.04 -4.36
N PRO A 142 -16.79 -16.34 -4.02
CA PRO A 142 -16.17 -17.40 -4.79
C PRO A 142 -16.59 -17.39 -6.27
N GLU A 143 -17.83 -16.99 -6.57
CA GLU A 143 -18.33 -16.90 -7.95
C GLU A 143 -17.61 -15.81 -8.73
N ASP A 144 -17.32 -14.65 -8.11
CA ASP A 144 -16.56 -13.57 -8.74
C ASP A 144 -15.12 -14.04 -9.06
N LEU A 145 -14.49 -14.76 -8.13
CA LEU A 145 -13.15 -15.34 -8.32
C LEU A 145 -13.14 -16.38 -9.44
N ARG A 146 -14.13 -17.27 -9.47
CA ARG A 146 -14.26 -18.28 -10.54
C ARG A 146 -14.52 -17.63 -11.89
N ALA A 147 -15.37 -16.59 -11.94
CA ALA A 147 -15.61 -15.82 -13.16
C ALA A 147 -14.33 -15.13 -13.65
N TRP A 148 -13.56 -14.53 -12.71
CA TRP A 148 -12.26 -13.93 -13.04
C TRP A 148 -11.29 -14.98 -13.61
N ILE A 149 -11.17 -16.14 -12.96
CA ILE A 149 -10.28 -17.25 -13.40
C ILE A 149 -10.72 -17.75 -14.79
N ALA A 150 -12.01 -17.88 -15.04
CA ALA A 150 -12.52 -18.33 -16.34
C ALA A 150 -12.18 -17.33 -17.47
N ALA A 151 -12.14 -16.02 -17.16
CA ALA A 151 -11.87 -14.99 -18.15
C ALA A 151 -10.36 -14.73 -18.38
N HIS A 152 -9.53 -14.90 -17.35
CA HIS A 152 -8.14 -14.44 -17.37
C HIS A 152 -7.10 -15.54 -17.11
N GLY A 153 -7.53 -16.76 -16.80
CA GLY A 153 -6.67 -17.88 -16.42
C GLY A 153 -6.43 -17.98 -14.92
N PRO A 154 -5.59 -18.93 -14.47
CA PRO A 154 -5.34 -19.15 -13.05
C PRO A 154 -4.70 -17.93 -12.41
N ILE A 155 -5.01 -17.71 -11.13
CA ILE A 155 -4.35 -16.68 -10.29
C ILE A 155 -2.86 -17.00 -10.21
N PRO A 156 -1.95 -16.07 -10.54
CA PRO A 156 -0.51 -16.31 -10.45
C PRO A 156 -0.07 -16.62 -9.01
N GLY A 157 0.87 -17.56 -8.84
CA GLY A 157 1.42 -17.88 -7.53
C GLY A 157 2.08 -16.67 -6.87
N GLY A 158 1.88 -16.52 -5.56
CA GLY A 158 2.36 -15.40 -4.77
C GLY A 158 1.65 -14.05 -5.05
N ALA A 159 0.52 -14.05 -5.76
CA ALA A 159 -0.18 -12.81 -6.13
C ALA A 159 -0.82 -12.09 -4.93
N CYS A 160 -1.06 -10.79 -5.10
CA CYS A 160 -2.07 -10.03 -4.36
C CYS A 160 -3.36 -10.00 -5.17
N VAL A 161 -4.49 -10.36 -4.56
CA VAL A 161 -5.83 -10.27 -5.17
C VAL A 161 -6.53 -9.03 -4.61
N ALA A 162 -6.69 -8.00 -5.44
CA ALA A 162 -7.29 -6.73 -5.06
C ALA A 162 -8.73 -6.60 -5.56
N GLN A 163 -9.63 -6.20 -4.66
CA GLN A 163 -11.00 -5.79 -4.98
C GLN A 163 -10.98 -4.38 -5.54
N LEU A 164 -11.60 -4.17 -6.68
CA LEU A 164 -11.96 -2.87 -7.23
C LEU A 164 -13.47 -2.67 -7.11
N SER A 165 -13.89 -1.88 -6.13
CA SER A 165 -15.29 -1.53 -5.93
C SER A 165 -15.64 -0.11 -6.40
N GLY A 166 -14.63 0.71 -6.73
CA GLY A 166 -14.77 2.13 -7.04
C GLY A 166 -14.93 3.01 -5.80
N TRP A 167 -14.75 2.45 -4.61
CA TRP A 167 -14.93 3.16 -3.34
C TRP A 167 -13.89 4.26 -3.13
N GLN A 168 -12.71 4.12 -3.71
CA GLN A 168 -11.63 5.11 -3.68
C GLN A 168 -12.08 6.54 -4.03
N GLU A 169 -13.10 6.69 -4.88
CA GLU A 169 -13.64 8.01 -5.28
C GLU A 169 -14.32 8.74 -4.12
N ARG A 170 -14.72 8.03 -3.07
CA ARG A 170 -15.44 8.56 -1.91
C ARG A 170 -14.51 9.05 -0.79
N VAL A 171 -13.19 8.91 -0.92
CA VAL A 171 -12.19 9.24 0.12
C VAL A 171 -12.22 10.71 0.58
N MET A 172 -12.81 11.59 -0.23
CA MET A 172 -13.00 13.00 0.11
C MET A 172 -14.38 13.19 0.73
N GLY A 173 -14.50 13.03 2.04
CA GLY A 173 -15.71 13.29 2.80
C GLY A 173 -16.27 12.05 3.52
N ASP A 174 -17.48 12.16 4.05
CA ASP A 174 -18.10 11.13 4.91
C ASP A 174 -18.48 9.84 4.13
N GLY A 175 -18.55 9.92 2.81
CA GLY A 175 -18.94 8.81 1.94
C GLY A 175 -17.97 7.63 1.93
N PHE A 176 -16.72 7.82 2.41
CA PHE A 176 -15.77 6.71 2.49
C PHE A 176 -16.11 5.73 3.62
N ARG A 177 -16.50 6.26 4.79
CA ARG A 177 -17.03 5.45 5.90
C ARG A 177 -18.47 4.99 5.64
N ASN A 178 -19.28 5.86 5.00
CA ASN A 178 -20.67 5.63 4.64
C ASN A 178 -21.47 5.02 5.83
N ALA A 179 -21.28 5.59 7.04
CA ALA A 179 -21.97 5.14 8.23
C ALA A 179 -23.44 5.63 8.24
N ASP A 180 -24.34 4.76 8.65
CA ASP A 180 -25.74 5.07 8.87
C ASP A 180 -25.99 5.83 10.20
N GLU A 181 -27.27 6.05 10.55
CA GLU A 181 -27.68 6.75 11.78
C GLU A 181 -27.32 5.98 13.06
N ASP A 182 -27.17 4.67 12.97
CA ASP A 182 -26.76 3.79 14.09
C ASP A 182 -25.22 3.65 14.16
N GLY A 183 -24.50 4.24 13.22
CA GLY A 183 -23.04 4.22 13.14
C GLY A 183 -22.48 2.97 12.46
N VAL A 184 -23.34 2.12 11.89
CA VAL A 184 -22.92 0.97 11.08
C VAL A 184 -22.38 1.47 9.74
N MET A 185 -21.17 1.05 9.40
CA MET A 185 -20.57 1.39 8.11
C MET A 185 -21.08 0.46 7.02
N HIS A 186 -21.19 1.00 5.79
CA HIS A 186 -21.67 0.28 4.61
C HIS A 186 -20.68 0.48 3.46
N PHE A 187 -19.80 -0.47 3.25
CA PHE A 187 -18.82 -0.50 2.17
C PHE A 187 -18.48 -1.94 1.76
N PRO A 188 -18.03 -2.14 0.50
CA PRO A 188 -17.68 -3.48 0.01
C PRO A 188 -16.47 -4.09 0.69
N GLY A 189 -16.41 -5.43 0.72
CA GLY A 189 -15.29 -6.21 1.23
C GLY A 189 -15.22 -7.60 0.58
N PHE A 190 -14.45 -8.50 1.19
CA PHE A 190 -14.42 -9.90 0.80
C PHE A 190 -15.41 -10.72 1.63
N HIS A 191 -16.12 -11.62 0.96
CA HIS A 191 -16.86 -12.68 1.65
C HIS A 191 -15.88 -13.71 2.21
N VAL A 192 -16.17 -14.22 3.41
CA VAL A 192 -15.28 -15.19 4.07
C VAL A 192 -14.99 -16.42 3.21
N GLU A 193 -15.99 -16.94 2.49
CA GLU A 193 -15.82 -18.09 1.58
C GLU A 193 -14.89 -17.76 0.40
N ALA A 194 -14.78 -16.50 -0.03
CA ALA A 194 -13.86 -16.11 -1.08
C ALA A 194 -12.41 -16.18 -0.60
N VAL A 195 -12.10 -15.68 0.60
CA VAL A 195 -10.75 -15.80 1.15
C VAL A 195 -10.40 -17.26 1.51
N GLN A 196 -11.37 -18.06 1.97
CA GLN A 196 -11.19 -19.51 2.15
C GLN A 196 -10.85 -20.21 0.83
N MET A 197 -11.56 -19.89 -0.26
CA MET A 197 -11.24 -20.41 -1.58
C MET A 197 -9.82 -20.03 -2.02
N LEU A 198 -9.39 -18.79 -1.78
CA LEU A 198 -8.02 -18.33 -2.09
C LEU A 198 -6.97 -19.10 -1.28
N LEU A 199 -7.23 -19.40 -0.01
CA LEU A 199 -6.34 -20.20 0.85
C LEU A 199 -6.23 -21.66 0.40
N GLU A 200 -7.34 -22.24 -0.05
CA GLU A 200 -7.42 -23.65 -0.39
C GLU A 200 -6.98 -23.95 -1.85
N GLU A 201 -7.31 -23.05 -2.77
CA GLU A 201 -7.19 -23.31 -4.21
C GLU A 201 -6.08 -22.50 -4.90
N ALA A 202 -5.48 -21.50 -4.22
CA ALA A 202 -4.48 -20.63 -4.81
C ALA A 202 -3.32 -20.30 -3.85
N ASP A 203 -2.11 -20.15 -4.39
CA ASP A 203 -0.96 -19.65 -3.64
C ASP A 203 -0.96 -18.10 -3.70
N VAL A 204 -1.71 -17.45 -2.81
CA VAL A 204 -1.89 -16.00 -2.77
C VAL A 204 -1.13 -15.43 -1.57
N ALA A 205 -0.29 -14.40 -1.78
CA ALA A 205 0.47 -13.76 -0.72
C ALA A 205 -0.37 -12.78 0.10
N GLY A 206 -1.30 -12.07 -0.55
CA GLY A 206 -2.13 -11.07 0.09
C GLY A 206 -3.44 -10.79 -0.64
N VAL A 207 -4.36 -10.14 0.05
CA VAL A 207 -5.57 -9.54 -0.53
C VAL A 207 -5.53 -8.03 -0.37
N GLY A 208 -6.34 -7.30 -1.14
CA GLY A 208 -6.40 -5.84 -1.01
C GLY A 208 -7.78 -5.30 -1.35
N VAL A 209 -8.11 -4.13 -0.80
CA VAL A 209 -9.39 -3.45 -1.02
C VAL A 209 -9.20 -1.95 -1.21
N ASP A 210 -10.09 -1.32 -1.97
CA ASP A 210 -10.18 0.14 -2.09
C ASP A 210 -11.09 0.78 -1.03
N THR A 211 -11.44 0.01 0.02
CA THR A 211 -12.30 0.37 1.16
C THR A 211 -11.51 0.43 2.47
N LEU A 212 -12.19 0.70 3.60
CA LEU A 212 -11.58 0.82 4.93
C LEU A 212 -11.27 -0.52 5.61
N SER A 213 -11.76 -1.64 5.08
CA SER A 213 -11.56 -2.96 5.66
C SER A 213 -11.68 -4.05 4.59
N ILE A 214 -10.93 -5.15 4.75
CA ILE A 214 -11.12 -6.36 3.93
C ILE A 214 -12.43 -7.07 4.26
N ASP A 215 -12.97 -6.90 5.47
CA ASP A 215 -14.36 -7.22 5.78
C ASP A 215 -15.29 -6.15 5.17
N PHE A 216 -16.50 -6.52 4.80
CA PHE A 216 -17.51 -5.56 4.38
C PHE A 216 -18.00 -4.71 5.56
N GLY A 217 -18.53 -3.51 5.30
CA GLY A 217 -18.84 -2.52 6.35
C GLY A 217 -19.62 -3.02 7.55
N PRO A 218 -20.73 -3.78 7.40
CA PRO A 218 -21.53 -4.29 8.51
C PRO A 218 -20.91 -5.48 9.29
N SER A 219 -19.72 -5.98 8.89
CA SER A 219 -19.07 -7.09 9.60
C SER A 219 -18.72 -6.68 11.03
N ALA A 220 -19.44 -7.23 12.00
CA ALA A 220 -19.23 -6.94 13.42
C ALA A 220 -18.18 -7.84 14.07
N ASP A 221 -17.80 -8.94 13.43
CA ASP A 221 -16.94 -9.99 13.95
C ASP A 221 -15.59 -10.11 13.25
N PHE A 222 -15.33 -9.29 12.20
CA PHE A 222 -14.11 -9.31 11.40
C PHE A 222 -13.74 -10.71 10.89
N ILE A 223 -14.76 -11.49 10.48
CA ILE A 223 -14.56 -12.90 10.11
C ILE A 223 -13.56 -13.08 8.97
N THR A 224 -13.48 -12.13 8.03
CA THR A 224 -12.52 -12.19 6.93
C THR A 224 -11.09 -12.00 7.43
N HIS A 225 -10.85 -11.02 8.31
CA HIS A 225 -9.54 -10.84 8.97
C HIS A 225 -9.15 -12.08 9.78
N TYR A 226 -10.04 -12.58 10.64
CA TYR A 226 -9.80 -13.78 11.45
C TYR A 226 -9.57 -15.04 10.64
N THR A 227 -10.07 -15.12 9.41
CA THR A 227 -9.83 -16.24 8.51
C THR A 227 -8.52 -16.09 7.74
N TRP A 228 -8.15 -14.85 7.34
CA TRP A 228 -7.06 -14.61 6.41
C TRP A 228 -5.71 -14.42 7.09
N LEU A 229 -5.61 -13.48 8.05
CA LEU A 229 -4.34 -13.08 8.65
C LEU A 229 -3.65 -14.19 9.46
N PRO A 230 -4.37 -15.05 10.23
CA PRO A 230 -3.74 -16.15 10.96
C PRO A 230 -3.06 -17.20 10.07
N GLU A 231 -3.41 -17.27 8.79
CA GLU A 231 -2.77 -18.16 7.81
C GLU A 231 -1.43 -17.61 7.27
N GLY A 232 -0.88 -16.56 7.92
CA GLY A 232 0.40 -15.95 7.57
C GLY A 232 0.34 -15.11 6.30
N ARG A 233 -0.83 -14.65 5.91
CA ARG A 233 -1.08 -13.77 4.75
C ARG A 233 -1.30 -12.35 5.21
N TRP A 234 -0.92 -11.38 4.39
CA TRP A 234 -1.11 -9.95 4.67
C TRP A 234 -2.31 -9.39 3.90
N ALA A 235 -2.78 -8.20 4.30
CA ALA A 235 -3.85 -7.50 3.61
C ALA A 235 -3.48 -6.04 3.32
N LEU A 236 -4.13 -5.43 2.31
CA LEU A 236 -4.00 -4.00 1.98
C LEU A 236 -5.35 -3.33 2.05
N GLU A 237 -5.41 -2.17 2.66
CA GLU A 237 -6.64 -1.40 2.79
C GLU A 237 -6.48 0.01 2.22
N ALA A 238 -7.60 0.62 1.85
CA ALA A 238 -7.67 1.93 1.22
C ALA A 238 -6.70 2.07 0.02
N MET A 239 -6.70 1.10 -0.89
CA MET A 239 -5.96 1.18 -2.15
C MET A 239 -6.57 2.25 -3.06
N ALA A 240 -5.74 2.90 -3.87
CA ALA A 240 -6.15 3.93 -4.82
C ALA A 240 -5.88 3.48 -6.27
N ASN A 241 -6.57 4.11 -7.23
CA ASN A 241 -6.27 4.01 -8.68
C ASN A 241 -6.28 2.58 -9.25
N LEU A 242 -6.97 1.63 -8.63
CA LEU A 242 -7.10 0.26 -9.13
C LEU A 242 -7.83 0.22 -10.49
N ASP A 243 -8.69 1.19 -10.78
CA ASP A 243 -9.40 1.38 -12.06
C ASP A 243 -8.48 1.67 -13.24
N GLN A 244 -7.23 2.07 -12.98
CA GLN A 244 -6.22 2.32 -14.01
C GLN A 244 -5.45 1.08 -14.43
N LEU A 245 -5.69 -0.06 -13.78
CA LEU A 245 -4.98 -1.32 -13.99
C LEU A 245 -5.77 -2.28 -14.87
N PRO A 246 -5.07 -3.13 -15.65
CA PRO A 246 -5.71 -4.29 -16.24
C PRO A 246 -6.03 -5.34 -15.14
N PRO A 247 -6.94 -6.29 -15.43
CA PRO A 247 -7.27 -7.36 -14.48
C PRO A 247 -6.07 -8.20 -14.03
N THR A 248 -5.03 -8.32 -14.86
CA THR A 248 -3.79 -9.07 -14.59
C THR A 248 -2.62 -8.47 -15.37
N GLY A 249 -1.38 -8.86 -14.99
CA GLY A 249 -0.16 -8.46 -15.70
C GLY A 249 0.61 -7.31 -15.04
N ALA A 250 0.07 -6.66 -14.02
CA ALA A 250 0.80 -5.71 -13.21
C ALA A 250 1.64 -6.41 -12.12
N THR A 251 2.77 -5.80 -11.76
CA THR A 251 3.54 -6.16 -10.56
C THR A 251 3.27 -5.13 -9.48
N LEU A 252 2.84 -5.57 -8.32
CA LEU A 252 2.67 -4.74 -7.12
C LEU A 252 3.98 -4.67 -6.34
N VAL A 253 4.34 -3.48 -5.88
CA VAL A 253 5.39 -3.22 -4.90
C VAL A 253 4.75 -2.59 -3.67
N VAL A 254 4.90 -3.23 -2.51
CA VAL A 254 4.39 -2.76 -1.22
C VAL A 254 5.55 -2.18 -0.40
N GLY A 255 5.58 -0.86 -0.28
CA GLY A 255 6.59 -0.14 0.49
C GLY A 255 6.03 0.32 1.83
N ALA A 256 6.23 -0.45 2.89
CA ALA A 256 5.81 -0.11 4.26
C ALA A 256 7.02 0.08 5.19
N PRO A 257 6.89 0.84 6.30
CA PRO A 257 7.94 0.95 7.29
C PRO A 257 8.22 -0.41 7.93
N LYS A 258 9.50 -0.79 8.00
CA LYS A 258 9.94 -2.02 8.66
C LYS A 258 10.23 -1.73 10.14
N HIS A 259 9.19 -1.51 10.95
CA HIS A 259 9.34 -1.26 12.39
C HIS A 259 9.06 -2.53 13.19
N GLN A 260 9.88 -2.76 14.21
CA GLN A 260 9.89 -4.00 14.97
C GLN A 260 8.57 -4.24 15.70
N GLY A 261 7.99 -5.42 15.50
CA GLY A 261 6.80 -5.87 16.20
C GLY A 261 5.52 -5.14 15.79
N GLY A 262 5.51 -4.43 14.66
CA GLY A 262 4.33 -3.73 14.20
C GLY A 262 3.26 -4.67 13.65
N THR A 263 2.00 -4.32 13.86
CA THR A 263 0.83 -5.08 13.40
C THR A 263 0.44 -4.74 11.96
N GLY A 264 1.01 -3.67 11.41
CA GLY A 264 0.79 -3.15 10.07
C GLY A 264 1.56 -1.86 9.85
N GLY A 265 1.23 -1.11 8.82
CA GLY A 265 1.83 0.20 8.63
C GLY A 265 1.36 0.91 7.36
N PRO A 266 1.34 2.26 7.37
CA PRO A 266 1.07 3.03 6.16
C PRO A 266 2.02 2.62 5.04
N ALA A 267 1.49 2.41 3.84
CA ALA A 267 2.27 1.87 2.74
C ALA A 267 2.22 2.76 1.51
N ARG A 268 3.34 2.85 0.77
CA ARG A 268 3.34 3.35 -0.59
C ARG A 268 3.23 2.17 -1.55
N LEU A 269 2.07 2.02 -2.14
CA LEU A 269 1.77 0.97 -3.10
C LEU A 269 2.04 1.44 -4.51
N ILE A 270 2.80 0.67 -5.28
CA ILE A 270 3.18 1.01 -6.66
C ILE A 270 2.88 -0.18 -7.56
N ALA A 271 2.15 0.06 -8.64
CA ALA A 271 2.00 -0.94 -9.70
C ALA A 271 2.94 -0.63 -10.88
N LEU A 272 3.59 -1.66 -11.37
CA LEU A 272 4.47 -1.65 -12.55
C LEU A 272 3.80 -2.43 -13.67
N LEU A 273 3.71 -1.81 -14.88
CA LEU A 273 3.12 -2.39 -16.11
C LEU A 273 4.17 -2.48 -17.21
#